data_e85e237d868042782855c953de816346
#
_entry.id   e85e237d868042782855c953de816346
#
_cell.length_a   1.000
_cell.length_b   1.000
_cell.length_c   1.000
_cell.angle_alpha   90.00
_cell.angle_beta   90.00
_cell.angle_gamma   90.00
#
_symmetry.space_group_name_H-M   'P 1'
#
loop_
_entity.id
_entity.type
_entity.pdbx_description
1 polymer ?
#
loop_
_entity_poly.entity_id
_entity_poly.type
_entity_poly.pdbx_seq_one_letter_code
_entity_poly.pdbx_strand_id
1 'polypeptide(L)'
;MTTPPSRLIQSLLLLVTFVVAGCATKDPYHTLGWKLENCAEPSASECGLSYFQEHPDYDLAFAEFTERGNAFNNQWIEDILDRIRARQREGGVVVVTFVHGWKHNAAETDPNLIDFKKALTVIGKGSETLRNRRLVGVYIGWRGASLDLPGVENLTFWDRKSVAEEVGAGGVTKLLLDLDQIDQKQRQNVLVVVGHSFGGAIVVSAVSEILTERAIGRDG
;
A
#
# COMPACT_ATOMS: atom_id res chain seq x y z
N MET A 1 37.29 44.97 -3.34
CA MET A 1 36.28 44.98 -4.45
C MET A 1 36.07 43.54 -4.90
N THR A 2 34.98 42.91 -4.48
CA THR A 2 34.64 41.52 -4.87
C THR A 2 33.80 41.57 -6.12
N THR A 3 34.31 41.00 -7.20
CA THR A 3 33.57 40.86 -8.46
C THR A 3 32.33 39.94 -8.25
N PRO A 4 31.14 40.33 -8.75
CA PRO A 4 29.97 39.48 -8.62
C PRO A 4 30.16 38.20 -9.44
N PRO A 5 29.65 37.06 -9.01
CA PRO A 5 29.76 35.80 -9.75
C PRO A 5 29.08 35.92 -11.10
N SER A 6 29.66 35.32 -12.12
CA SER A 6 29.14 35.37 -13.48
C SER A 6 27.73 34.75 -13.53
N ARG A 7 26.88 35.24 -14.45
CA ARG A 7 25.50 34.74 -14.66
C ARG A 7 25.44 33.22 -14.85
N LEU A 8 26.48 32.61 -15.41
CA LEU A 8 26.64 31.17 -15.56
C LEU A 8 26.73 30.43 -14.21
N ILE A 9 27.49 31.00 -13.24
CA ILE A 9 27.64 30.42 -11.90
C ILE A 9 26.31 30.54 -11.12
N GLN A 10 25.59 31.65 -11.29
CA GLN A 10 24.28 31.85 -10.66
C GLN A 10 23.23 30.87 -11.23
N SER A 11 23.24 30.62 -12.54
CA SER A 11 22.35 29.65 -13.19
C SER A 11 22.68 28.21 -12.79
N LEU A 12 23.96 27.88 -12.63
CA LEU A 12 24.42 26.57 -12.17
C LEU A 12 24.06 26.33 -10.70
N LEU A 13 24.20 27.33 -9.83
CA LEU A 13 23.79 27.27 -8.44
C LEU A 13 22.26 27.12 -8.29
N LEU A 14 21.47 27.79 -9.12
CA LEU A 14 20.00 27.62 -9.16
C LEU A 14 19.61 26.22 -9.62
N LEU A 15 20.31 25.66 -10.61
CA LEU A 15 20.06 24.31 -11.09
C LEU A 15 20.39 23.26 -10.02
N VAL A 16 21.50 23.43 -9.29
CA VAL A 16 21.92 22.54 -8.20
C VAL A 16 20.96 22.61 -7.02
N THR A 17 20.45 23.79 -6.67
CA THR A 17 19.45 23.93 -5.61
C THR A 17 18.11 23.28 -5.98
N PHE A 18 17.70 23.30 -7.23
CA PHE A 18 16.50 22.60 -7.70
C PHE A 18 16.63 21.06 -7.66
N VAL A 19 17.82 20.54 -7.95
CA VAL A 19 18.09 19.08 -7.90
C VAL A 19 18.12 18.55 -6.46
N VAL A 20 18.60 19.36 -5.51
CA VAL A 20 18.66 18.95 -4.08
C VAL A 20 17.27 19.01 -3.41
N ALA A 21 16.36 19.87 -3.88
CA ALA A 21 14.99 19.93 -3.36
C ALA A 21 14.14 18.70 -3.72
N GLY A 22 14.57 17.86 -4.67
CA GLY A 22 13.89 16.63 -5.08
C GLY A 22 14.11 15.41 -4.18
N CYS A 23 15.00 15.49 -3.18
CA CYS A 23 15.23 14.42 -2.21
C CYS A 23 14.41 14.63 -0.93
N ALA A 24 13.11 14.96 -1.05
CA ALA A 24 12.24 14.88 0.10
C ALA A 24 12.17 13.42 0.56
N THR A 25 12.59 13.12 1.79
CA THR A 25 12.37 11.85 2.45
C THR A 25 10.86 11.59 2.42
N LYS A 26 10.47 10.60 1.67
CA LYS A 26 9.04 10.29 1.49
C LYS A 26 8.63 9.40 2.64
N ASP A 27 8.19 9.99 3.73
CA ASP A 27 7.63 9.28 4.87
C ASP A 27 6.31 8.58 4.48
N PRO A 28 5.89 7.53 5.21
CA PRO A 28 4.59 6.92 5.00
C PRO A 28 3.46 7.93 5.27
N TYR A 29 2.33 7.75 4.61
CA TYR A 29 1.16 8.62 4.83
C TYR A 29 0.46 8.31 6.16
N HIS A 30 0.51 7.05 6.61
CA HIS A 30 -0.18 6.59 7.80
C HIS A 30 0.83 6.27 8.90
N THR A 31 0.99 7.20 9.84
CA THR A 31 2.04 7.17 10.88
C THR A 31 1.51 7.00 12.29
N LEU A 32 0.19 7.13 12.47
CA LEU A 32 -0.43 7.02 13.79
C LEU A 32 -0.90 5.59 14.06
N GLY A 33 -0.69 5.17 15.31
CA GLY A 33 -1.19 3.89 15.81
C GLY A 33 -2.72 3.83 15.88
N TRP A 34 -3.21 2.63 16.01
CA TRP A 34 -4.64 2.26 15.96
C TRP A 34 -5.53 2.75 17.12
N LYS A 35 -5.00 3.44 18.12
CA LYS A 35 -5.73 3.84 19.34
C LYS A 35 -6.88 4.82 19.13
N LEU A 36 -7.17 5.18 17.89
CA LEU A 36 -8.32 5.99 17.55
C LEU A 36 -9.55 5.08 17.38
N GLU A 37 -10.23 4.82 18.48
CA GLU A 37 -11.56 4.23 18.49
C GLU A 37 -12.53 5.17 17.76
N ASN A 38 -13.29 4.64 16.80
CA ASN A 38 -14.30 5.33 15.98
C ASN A 38 -13.80 6.35 14.96
N CYS A 39 -13.24 5.86 13.85
CA CYS A 39 -13.07 6.64 12.62
C CYS A 39 -14.39 6.82 11.82
N ALA A 40 -15.55 6.62 12.44
CA ALA A 40 -16.86 6.76 11.80
C ALA A 40 -17.24 8.21 11.51
N GLU A 41 -16.64 9.18 12.21
CA GLU A 41 -16.91 10.61 12.02
C GLU A 41 -15.87 11.21 11.04
N PRO A 42 -16.31 11.85 9.93
CA PRO A 42 -15.43 12.46 8.94
C PRO A 42 -14.56 13.60 9.47
N SER A 43 -14.83 14.09 10.68
CA SER A 43 -14.13 15.23 11.30
C SER A 43 -12.87 14.85 12.06
N ALA A 44 -12.59 13.57 12.29
CA ALA A 44 -11.38 13.15 12.98
C ALA A 44 -10.21 13.14 12.01
N SER A 45 -9.53 14.27 11.85
CA SER A 45 -8.35 14.44 10.99
C SER A 45 -7.23 13.45 11.31
N GLU A 46 -7.18 12.94 12.53
CA GLU A 46 -6.20 11.96 12.98
C GLU A 46 -6.51 10.53 12.49
N CYS A 47 -7.77 10.19 12.25
CA CYS A 47 -8.14 8.88 11.70
C CYS A 47 -7.53 8.63 10.31
N GLY A 48 -7.47 9.65 9.47
CA GLY A 48 -6.83 9.57 8.18
C GLY A 48 -5.32 9.28 8.21
N LEU A 49 -4.67 9.43 9.37
CA LEU A 49 -3.26 9.17 9.58
C LEU A 49 -2.98 7.82 10.27
N SER A 50 -4.01 7.08 10.67
CA SER A 50 -3.85 5.78 11.30
C SER A 50 -3.60 4.68 10.27
N TYR A 51 -2.59 3.84 10.51
CA TYR A 51 -2.32 2.68 9.64
C TYR A 51 -3.38 1.56 9.79
N PHE A 52 -4.27 1.64 10.77
CA PHE A 52 -5.42 0.76 10.91
C PHE A 52 -6.64 1.56 11.39
N GLN A 53 -7.72 1.53 10.61
CA GLN A 53 -8.94 2.28 10.81
C GLN A 53 -10.12 1.33 10.98
N GLU A 54 -10.89 1.48 12.05
CA GLU A 54 -12.12 0.71 12.28
C GLU A 54 -13.33 1.53 11.82
N HIS A 55 -14.02 1.04 10.80
CA HIS A 55 -15.27 1.62 10.30
C HIS A 55 -16.46 0.71 10.66
N PRO A 56 -17.70 1.21 10.67
CA PRO A 56 -18.88 0.40 11.00
C PRO A 56 -19.01 -0.86 10.14
N ASP A 57 -18.78 -0.75 8.83
CA ASP A 57 -19.03 -1.82 7.87
C ASP A 57 -17.76 -2.61 7.49
N TYR A 58 -16.56 -2.10 7.77
CA TYR A 58 -15.27 -2.72 7.43
C TYR A 58 -14.13 -2.17 8.29
N ASP A 59 -13.02 -2.86 8.31
CA ASP A 59 -11.74 -2.32 8.79
C ASP A 59 -10.86 -1.97 7.58
N LEU A 60 -10.01 -0.95 7.70
CA LEU A 60 -9.07 -0.54 6.66
C LEU A 60 -7.67 -0.45 7.22
N ALA A 61 -6.76 -1.21 6.63
CA ALA A 61 -5.34 -1.21 6.97
C ALA A 61 -4.50 -0.62 5.83
N PHE A 62 -3.40 0.04 6.19
CA PHE A 62 -2.43 0.60 5.26
C PHE A 62 -1.08 -0.07 5.44
N ALA A 63 -0.67 -0.84 4.46
CA ALA A 63 0.65 -1.45 4.39
C ALA A 63 1.49 -0.67 3.38
N GLU A 64 2.39 0.18 3.87
CA GLU A 64 3.18 1.07 3.02
C GLU A 64 4.63 0.59 2.88
N PHE A 65 5.13 0.61 1.65
CA PHE A 65 6.44 0.09 1.26
C PHE A 65 7.29 1.15 0.56
N THR A 66 8.59 1.07 0.77
CA THR A 66 9.59 1.88 0.07
C THR A 66 9.74 1.42 -1.39
N GLU A 67 10.51 2.17 -2.18
CA GLU A 67 10.86 1.80 -3.57
C GLU A 67 11.59 0.45 -3.68
N ARG A 68 12.26 0.01 -2.60
CA ARG A 68 12.97 -1.27 -2.52
C ARG A 68 12.13 -2.42 -1.96
N GLY A 69 10.82 -2.22 -1.84
CA GLY A 69 9.92 -3.23 -1.31
C GLY A 69 10.03 -3.50 0.20
N ASN A 70 10.79 -2.70 0.94
CA ASN A 70 10.83 -2.79 2.39
C ASN A 70 9.62 -2.07 2.99
N ALA A 71 8.96 -2.65 3.99
CA ALA A 71 7.96 -1.94 4.75
C ALA A 71 8.58 -0.72 5.45
N PHE A 72 7.85 0.40 5.49
CA PHE A 72 8.30 1.56 6.27
C PHE A 72 8.41 1.24 7.76
N ASN A 73 7.55 0.37 8.25
CA ASN A 73 7.60 -0.12 9.62
C ASN A 73 7.08 -1.57 9.69
N ASN A 74 7.98 -2.50 9.99
CA ASN A 74 7.62 -3.92 10.10
C ASN A 74 6.68 -4.19 11.28
N GLN A 75 6.77 -3.43 12.38
CA GLN A 75 5.89 -3.61 13.52
C GLN A 75 4.44 -3.28 13.13
N TRP A 76 4.21 -2.26 12.32
CA TRP A 76 2.85 -1.96 11.84
C TRP A 76 2.28 -3.07 10.95
N ILE A 77 3.12 -3.71 10.13
CA ILE A 77 2.69 -4.87 9.34
C ILE A 77 2.26 -6.02 10.25
N GLU A 78 3.06 -6.34 11.28
CA GLU A 78 2.71 -7.39 12.24
C GLU A 78 1.43 -7.04 13.03
N ASP A 79 1.28 -5.78 13.46
CA ASP A 79 0.05 -5.33 14.14
C ASP A 79 -1.19 -5.44 13.25
N ILE A 80 -1.08 -5.14 11.95
CA ILE A 80 -2.15 -5.34 10.97
C ILE A 80 -2.52 -6.83 10.88
N LEU A 81 -1.52 -7.69 10.73
CA LEU A 81 -1.74 -9.14 10.64
C LEU A 81 -2.37 -9.70 11.91
N ASP A 82 -1.95 -9.25 13.08
CA ASP A 82 -2.51 -9.69 14.36
C ASP A 82 -3.98 -9.27 14.53
N ARG A 83 -4.35 -8.09 14.04
CA ARG A 83 -5.74 -7.64 14.01
C ARG A 83 -6.59 -8.48 13.06
N ILE A 84 -6.08 -8.76 11.86
CA ILE A 84 -6.78 -9.64 10.92
C ILE A 84 -6.94 -11.04 11.52
N ARG A 85 -5.92 -11.58 12.21
CA ARG A 85 -6.02 -12.85 12.96
C ARG A 85 -7.06 -12.78 14.08
N ALA A 86 -7.20 -11.64 14.75
CA ALA A 86 -8.23 -11.46 15.77
C ALA A 86 -9.63 -11.52 15.15
N ARG A 87 -9.89 -10.77 14.08
CA ARG A 87 -11.16 -10.82 13.33
C ARG A 87 -11.48 -12.21 12.81
N GLN A 88 -10.45 -12.91 12.32
CA GLN A 88 -10.59 -14.29 11.85
C GLN A 88 -11.08 -15.23 12.97
N ARG A 89 -10.58 -15.09 14.20
CA ARG A 89 -11.01 -15.89 15.36
C ARG A 89 -12.42 -15.56 15.82
N GLU A 90 -12.89 -14.35 15.65
CA GLU A 90 -14.23 -13.88 16.05
C GLU A 90 -15.37 -14.44 15.19
N GLY A 91 -15.12 -14.74 13.93
CA GLY A 91 -16.19 -15.24 13.04
C GLY A 91 -15.75 -15.48 11.59
N GLY A 92 -14.48 -15.38 11.33
CA GLY A 92 -13.91 -15.41 9.98
C GLY A 92 -13.76 -14.02 9.37
N VAL A 93 -12.99 -13.95 8.30
CA VAL A 93 -12.61 -12.70 7.68
C VAL A 93 -12.71 -12.77 6.15
N VAL A 94 -13.10 -11.67 5.54
CA VAL A 94 -12.94 -11.42 4.11
C VAL A 94 -11.91 -10.32 3.98
N VAL A 95 -10.73 -10.66 3.48
CA VAL A 95 -9.65 -9.71 3.24
C VAL A 95 -9.64 -9.31 1.78
N VAL A 96 -9.70 -8.02 1.50
CA VAL A 96 -9.54 -7.46 0.16
C VAL A 96 -8.30 -6.60 0.15
N THR A 97 -7.26 -7.04 -0.55
CA THR A 97 -6.05 -6.24 -0.75
C THR A 97 -6.15 -5.45 -2.05
N PHE A 98 -5.64 -4.22 -2.04
CA PHE A 98 -5.57 -3.38 -3.22
C PHE A 98 -4.17 -2.75 -3.34
N VAL A 99 -3.50 -2.99 -4.47
CA VAL A 99 -2.20 -2.39 -4.79
C VAL A 99 -2.41 -1.29 -5.83
N HIS A 100 -2.11 -0.05 -5.47
CA HIS A 100 -2.34 1.10 -6.36
C HIS A 100 -1.37 1.13 -7.55
N GLY A 101 -1.76 1.89 -8.59
CA GLY A 101 -0.99 2.06 -9.80
C GLY A 101 0.08 3.15 -9.71
N TRP A 102 0.82 3.30 -10.80
CA TRP A 102 1.76 4.40 -10.98
C TRP A 102 1.05 5.76 -10.89
N LYS A 103 1.73 6.77 -10.35
CA LYS A 103 1.20 8.12 -10.05
C LYS A 103 0.13 8.18 -8.95
N HIS A 104 -0.14 7.06 -8.28
CA HIS A 104 -1.00 6.99 -7.11
C HIS A 104 -0.17 6.83 -5.83
N ASN A 105 -0.82 7.00 -4.70
CA ASN A 105 -0.20 6.89 -3.37
C ASN A 105 -1.27 6.52 -2.32
N ALA A 106 -0.88 6.51 -1.04
CA ALA A 106 -1.77 6.20 0.05
C ALA A 106 -2.38 7.45 0.73
N ALA A 107 -2.29 8.64 0.11
CA ALA A 107 -2.92 9.84 0.67
C ALA A 107 -4.45 9.74 0.63
N GLU A 108 -5.12 10.32 1.63
CA GLU A 108 -6.58 10.33 1.76
C GLU A 108 -7.31 10.96 0.54
N THR A 109 -6.63 11.81 -0.21
CA THR A 109 -7.14 12.47 -1.41
C THR A 109 -6.87 11.69 -2.70
N ASP A 110 -6.15 10.57 -2.64
CA ASP A 110 -5.83 9.78 -3.83
C ASP A 110 -7.08 9.08 -4.39
N PRO A 111 -7.36 9.21 -5.71
CA PRO A 111 -8.54 8.61 -6.33
C PRO A 111 -8.64 7.09 -6.14
N ASN A 112 -7.52 6.34 -6.19
CA ASN A 112 -7.52 4.89 -5.98
C ASN A 112 -7.97 4.54 -4.56
N LEU A 113 -7.49 5.29 -3.55
CA LEU A 113 -7.90 5.08 -2.16
C LEU A 113 -9.38 5.44 -1.96
N ILE A 114 -9.83 6.56 -2.52
CA ILE A 114 -11.24 6.96 -2.46
C ILE A 114 -12.14 5.89 -3.06
N ASP A 115 -11.81 5.36 -4.22
CA ASP A 115 -12.61 4.34 -4.90
C ASP A 115 -12.54 2.99 -4.17
N PHE A 116 -11.40 2.65 -3.58
CA PHE A 116 -11.27 1.46 -2.74
C PHE A 116 -12.16 1.56 -1.49
N LYS A 117 -12.19 2.70 -0.78
CA LYS A 117 -13.09 2.95 0.35
C LYS A 117 -14.57 2.83 -0.04
N LYS A 118 -14.95 3.35 -1.21
CA LYS A 118 -16.32 3.19 -1.74
C LYS A 118 -16.66 1.71 -1.99
N ALA A 119 -15.74 0.95 -2.61
CA ALA A 119 -15.93 -0.47 -2.87
C ALA A 119 -16.10 -1.26 -1.55
N LEU A 120 -15.26 -1.02 -0.55
CA LEU A 120 -15.39 -1.63 0.78
C LEU A 120 -16.73 -1.30 1.44
N THR A 121 -17.18 -0.04 1.32
CA THR A 121 -18.49 0.38 1.85
C THR A 121 -19.64 -0.39 1.19
N VAL A 122 -19.59 -0.57 -0.13
CA VAL A 122 -20.62 -1.34 -0.87
C VAL A 122 -20.62 -2.80 -0.45
N ILE A 123 -19.45 -3.42 -0.37
CA ILE A 123 -19.30 -4.82 0.05
C ILE A 123 -19.75 -4.99 1.51
N GLY A 124 -19.32 -4.09 2.40
CA GLY A 124 -19.64 -4.15 3.84
C GLY A 124 -21.12 -4.04 4.13
N LYS A 125 -21.86 -3.23 3.36
CA LYS A 125 -23.32 -3.13 3.46
C LYS A 125 -24.06 -4.37 2.92
N GLY A 126 -23.42 -5.18 2.10
CA GLY A 126 -23.96 -6.43 1.56
C GLY A 126 -23.85 -7.60 2.56
N SER A 127 -24.52 -7.52 3.71
CA SER A 127 -24.39 -8.46 4.84
C SER A 127 -24.52 -9.94 4.48
N GLU A 128 -25.36 -10.28 3.49
CA GLU A 128 -25.51 -11.67 3.04
C GLU A 128 -24.23 -12.25 2.43
N THR A 129 -23.46 -11.42 1.72
CA THR A 129 -22.18 -11.84 1.10
C THR A 129 -21.13 -12.14 2.16
N LEU A 130 -21.10 -11.36 3.24
CA LEU A 130 -20.13 -11.52 4.32
C LEU A 130 -20.45 -12.69 5.26
N ARG A 131 -21.72 -13.10 5.40
CA ARG A 131 -22.12 -14.21 6.28
C ARG A 131 -21.55 -14.14 7.69
N ASN A 132 -21.66 -12.99 8.33
CA ASN A 132 -21.10 -12.67 9.66
C ASN A 132 -19.56 -12.58 9.73
N ARG A 133 -18.85 -12.61 8.60
CA ARG A 133 -17.40 -12.38 8.56
C ARG A 133 -17.09 -10.89 8.59
N ARG A 134 -15.99 -10.51 9.21
CA ARG A 134 -15.52 -9.13 9.15
C ARG A 134 -14.84 -8.86 7.80
N LEU A 135 -15.23 -7.76 7.15
CA LEU A 135 -14.54 -7.25 5.97
C LEU A 135 -13.32 -6.43 6.40
N VAL A 136 -12.15 -6.76 5.86
CA VAL A 136 -10.92 -6.01 6.07
C VAL A 136 -10.33 -5.62 4.72
N GLY A 137 -10.24 -4.33 4.45
CA GLY A 137 -9.47 -3.79 3.34
C GLY A 137 -8.00 -3.64 3.74
N VAL A 138 -7.08 -4.04 2.87
CA VAL A 138 -5.64 -3.76 3.02
C VAL A 138 -5.17 -2.97 1.82
N TYR A 139 -4.96 -1.67 1.99
CA TYR A 139 -4.41 -0.81 0.96
C TYR A 139 -2.88 -0.91 0.98
N ILE A 140 -2.32 -1.44 -0.09
CA ILE A 140 -0.87 -1.59 -0.25
C ILE A 140 -0.34 -0.37 -0.98
N GLY A 141 0.30 0.53 -0.19
CA GLY A 141 0.95 1.72 -0.68
C GLY A 141 2.41 1.44 -1.05
N TRP A 142 2.84 1.91 -2.20
CA TRP A 142 4.24 1.82 -2.62
C TRP A 142 4.68 3.12 -3.28
N ARG A 143 5.98 3.37 -3.37
CA ARG A 143 6.51 4.60 -3.94
C ARG A 143 6.58 4.53 -5.47
N GLY A 144 5.43 4.66 -6.12
CA GLY A 144 5.32 4.69 -7.58
C GLY A 144 5.73 6.01 -8.22
N ALA A 145 5.58 7.13 -7.52
CA ALA A 145 5.88 8.46 -8.04
C ALA A 145 7.20 9.01 -7.51
N SER A 146 8.20 9.15 -8.35
CA SER A 146 9.32 10.05 -8.12
C SER A 146 9.56 10.84 -9.40
N LEU A 147 9.51 12.18 -9.30
CA LEU A 147 9.75 13.19 -10.33
C LEU A 147 8.68 13.26 -11.43
N ASP A 148 7.67 14.10 -11.23
CA ASP A 148 6.89 14.73 -12.30
C ASP A 148 7.75 15.80 -12.99
N LEU A 149 8.67 15.37 -13.85
CA LEU A 149 9.37 16.28 -14.76
C LEU A 149 8.67 16.22 -16.13
N PRO A 150 8.06 17.33 -16.59
CA PRO A 150 7.45 17.38 -17.90
C PRO A 150 8.47 16.99 -19.00
N GLY A 151 8.12 16.03 -19.84
CA GLY A 151 8.97 15.60 -20.98
C GLY A 151 9.89 14.41 -20.73
N VAL A 152 9.94 13.86 -19.50
CA VAL A 152 10.77 12.68 -19.14
C VAL A 152 9.90 11.44 -18.85
N GLU A 153 8.61 11.49 -19.16
CA GLU A 153 7.62 10.47 -18.86
C GLU A 153 7.98 9.07 -19.38
N ASN A 154 8.57 9.00 -20.56
CA ASN A 154 8.95 7.71 -21.17
C ASN A 154 10.20 7.08 -20.53
N LEU A 155 11.13 7.87 -19.98
CA LEU A 155 12.32 7.35 -19.29
C LEU A 155 11.95 6.80 -17.91
N THR A 156 10.98 7.42 -17.23
CA THR A 156 10.52 6.98 -15.92
C THR A 156 9.68 5.70 -15.99
N PHE A 157 9.05 5.39 -17.11
CA PHE A 157 8.22 4.18 -17.26
C PHE A 157 9.03 2.88 -17.10
N TRP A 158 10.19 2.76 -17.75
CA TRP A 158 11.03 1.57 -17.67
C TRP A 158 11.66 1.39 -16.29
N ASP A 159 12.09 2.49 -15.65
CA ASP A 159 12.57 2.47 -14.27
C ASP A 159 11.47 2.00 -13.30
N ARG A 160 10.22 2.38 -13.55
CA ARG A 160 9.10 2.01 -12.69
C ARG A 160 8.69 0.56 -12.79
N LYS A 161 8.91 -0.07 -13.94
CA LYS A 161 8.67 -1.50 -14.10
C LYS A 161 9.60 -2.30 -13.21
N SER A 162 10.90 -1.96 -13.19
CA SER A 162 11.89 -2.64 -12.32
C SER A 162 11.60 -2.40 -10.82
N VAL A 163 11.19 -1.18 -10.45
CA VAL A 163 10.77 -0.88 -9.07
C VAL A 163 9.53 -1.69 -8.69
N ALA A 164 8.52 -1.80 -9.55
CA ALA A 164 7.35 -2.61 -9.28
C ALA A 164 7.68 -4.09 -9.09
N GLU A 165 8.60 -4.63 -9.89
CA GLU A 165 9.08 -6.01 -9.75
C GLU A 165 9.85 -6.19 -8.43
N GLU A 166 10.71 -5.25 -8.03
CA GLU A 166 11.46 -5.28 -6.77
C GLU A 166 10.53 -5.17 -5.55
N VAL A 167 9.55 -4.27 -5.58
CA VAL A 167 8.53 -4.15 -4.54
C VAL A 167 7.69 -5.42 -4.44
N GLY A 168 7.34 -6.01 -5.59
CA GLY A 168 6.60 -7.27 -5.66
C GLY A 168 7.37 -8.45 -5.07
N ALA A 169 8.67 -8.57 -5.38
CA ALA A 169 9.52 -9.66 -4.89
C ALA A 169 9.94 -9.52 -3.40
N GLY A 170 9.62 -8.41 -2.75
CA GLY A 170 10.03 -8.10 -1.37
C GLY A 170 8.92 -8.23 -0.34
N GLY A 171 8.72 -7.16 0.41
CA GLY A 171 7.78 -7.12 1.54
C GLY A 171 6.31 -7.35 1.15
N VAL A 172 5.91 -7.04 -0.08
CA VAL A 172 4.54 -7.30 -0.56
C VAL A 172 4.30 -8.81 -0.68
N THR A 173 5.24 -9.58 -1.24
CA THR A 173 5.16 -11.05 -1.29
C THR A 173 5.01 -11.62 0.12
N LYS A 174 5.86 -11.18 1.07
CA LYS A 174 5.76 -11.63 2.47
C LYS A 174 4.39 -11.32 3.05
N LEU A 175 3.88 -10.10 2.89
CA LEU A 175 2.56 -9.73 3.38
C LEU A 175 1.45 -10.60 2.77
N LEU A 176 1.48 -10.84 1.46
CA LEU A 176 0.47 -11.68 0.80
C LEU A 176 0.56 -13.14 1.24
N LEU A 177 1.75 -13.69 1.48
CA LEU A 177 1.96 -15.02 2.05
C LEU A 177 1.37 -15.12 3.47
N ASP A 178 1.61 -14.13 4.32
CA ASP A 178 1.07 -14.09 5.68
C ASP A 178 -0.46 -14.00 5.68
N LEU A 179 -1.04 -13.20 4.78
CA LEU A 179 -2.50 -13.11 4.60
C LEU A 179 -3.10 -14.42 4.07
N ASP A 180 -2.43 -15.07 3.14
CA ASP A 180 -2.83 -16.37 2.61
C ASP A 180 -2.80 -17.46 3.69
N GLN A 181 -1.81 -17.45 4.59
CA GLN A 181 -1.79 -18.36 5.74
C GLN A 181 -2.96 -18.13 6.69
N ILE A 182 -3.44 -16.88 6.85
CA ILE A 182 -4.64 -16.59 7.63
C ILE A 182 -5.88 -17.13 6.91
N ASP A 183 -5.97 -16.95 5.60
CA ASP A 183 -7.06 -17.46 4.77
C ASP A 183 -7.22 -18.97 4.88
N GLN A 184 -6.13 -19.73 4.82
CA GLN A 184 -6.14 -21.18 4.86
C GLN A 184 -6.61 -21.79 6.18
N LYS A 185 -6.59 -21.05 7.29
CA LYS A 185 -6.96 -21.58 8.62
C LYS A 185 -8.42 -21.94 8.76
N GLN A 186 -9.30 -21.31 8.00
CA GLN A 186 -10.73 -21.58 8.02
C GLN A 186 -11.30 -21.50 6.60
N ARG A 187 -12.08 -22.52 6.19
CA ARG A 187 -12.71 -22.56 4.85
C ARG A 187 -13.63 -21.38 4.54
N GLN A 188 -14.08 -20.68 5.57
CA GLN A 188 -14.97 -19.53 5.42
C GLN A 188 -14.22 -18.22 5.19
N ASN A 189 -12.91 -18.18 5.37
CA ASN A 189 -12.13 -17.01 5.06
C ASN A 189 -12.04 -16.81 3.54
N VAL A 190 -11.80 -15.59 3.11
CA VAL A 190 -11.59 -15.26 1.69
C VAL A 190 -10.51 -14.19 1.59
N LEU A 191 -9.52 -14.43 0.77
CA LEU A 191 -8.51 -13.45 0.38
C LEU A 191 -8.71 -13.07 -1.09
N VAL A 192 -8.93 -11.79 -1.35
CA VAL A 192 -9.01 -11.20 -2.69
C VAL A 192 -7.83 -10.25 -2.87
N VAL A 193 -7.10 -10.42 -3.95
CA VAL A 193 -5.94 -9.57 -4.27
C VAL A 193 -6.21 -8.83 -5.57
N VAL A 194 -6.17 -7.51 -5.53
CA VAL A 194 -6.44 -6.61 -6.66
C VAL A 194 -5.23 -5.69 -6.88
N GLY A 195 -4.79 -5.57 -8.11
CA GLY A 195 -3.73 -4.63 -8.51
C GLY A 195 -4.18 -3.75 -9.66
N HIS A 196 -3.99 -2.44 -9.56
CA HIS A 196 -4.26 -1.48 -10.62
C HIS A 196 -2.98 -1.12 -11.39
N SER A 197 -2.97 -1.29 -12.72
CA SER A 197 -1.84 -0.89 -13.57
C SER A 197 -0.51 -1.55 -13.11
N PHE A 198 0.51 -0.78 -12.73
CA PHE A 198 1.76 -1.31 -12.14
C PHE A 198 1.55 -2.07 -10.83
N GLY A 199 0.51 -1.73 -10.06
CA GLY A 199 0.09 -2.55 -8.92
C GLY A 199 -0.30 -3.96 -9.34
N GLY A 200 -0.87 -4.12 -10.54
CA GLY A 200 -1.10 -5.45 -11.14
C GLY A 200 0.21 -6.21 -11.41
N ALA A 201 1.26 -5.54 -11.87
CA ALA A 201 2.58 -6.15 -12.07
C ALA A 201 3.19 -6.61 -10.73
N ILE A 202 3.05 -5.80 -9.66
CA ILE A 202 3.45 -6.17 -8.29
C ILE A 202 2.72 -7.44 -7.84
N VAL A 203 1.40 -7.48 -8.00
CA VAL A 203 0.58 -8.63 -7.63
C VAL A 203 0.99 -9.89 -8.40
N VAL A 204 1.19 -9.77 -9.72
CA VAL A 204 1.63 -10.91 -10.55
C VAL A 204 2.98 -11.43 -10.12
N SER A 205 3.95 -10.54 -9.83
CA SER A 205 5.27 -10.92 -9.32
C SER A 205 5.15 -11.67 -7.99
N ALA A 206 4.45 -11.11 -7.03
CA ALA A 206 4.27 -11.70 -5.70
C ALA A 206 3.53 -13.05 -5.74
N VAL A 207 2.42 -13.13 -6.50
CA VAL A 207 1.61 -14.37 -6.60
C VAL A 207 2.35 -15.47 -7.35
N SER A 208 3.16 -15.12 -8.36
CA SER A 208 3.98 -16.10 -9.09
C SER A 208 4.99 -16.78 -8.19
N GLU A 209 5.60 -16.05 -7.26
CA GLU A 209 6.51 -16.60 -6.25
C GLU A 209 5.77 -17.56 -5.31
N ILE A 210 4.61 -17.14 -4.78
CA ILE A 210 3.76 -17.96 -3.91
C ILE A 210 3.34 -19.26 -4.61
N LEU A 211 2.90 -19.18 -5.87
CA LEU A 211 2.49 -20.36 -6.63
C LEU A 211 3.66 -21.30 -6.92
N THR A 212 4.85 -20.76 -7.16
CA THR A 212 6.06 -21.54 -7.38
C THR A 212 6.45 -22.30 -6.12
N GLU A 213 6.47 -21.64 -4.97
CA GLU A 213 6.74 -22.32 -3.68
C GLU A 213 5.73 -23.44 -3.38
N ARG A 214 4.45 -23.20 -3.66
CA ARG A 214 3.41 -24.22 -3.47
C ARG A 214 3.54 -25.40 -4.43
N ALA A 215 3.96 -25.17 -5.66
CA ALA A 215 4.17 -26.24 -6.63
C ALA A 215 5.36 -27.13 -6.19
N ILE A 216 6.47 -26.52 -5.75
CA ILE A 216 7.66 -27.27 -5.28
C ILE A 216 7.38 -28.00 -3.96
N GLY A 217 6.63 -27.40 -3.05
CA GLY A 217 6.30 -28.01 -1.74
C GLY A 217 5.29 -29.16 -1.79
N ARG A 218 4.64 -29.40 -2.94
CA ARG A 218 3.72 -30.54 -3.13
C ARG A 218 4.40 -31.82 -3.61
N ASP A 219 5.60 -31.71 -4.13
CA ASP A 219 6.38 -32.84 -4.68
C ASP A 219 7.41 -33.42 -3.67
N GLY A 220 7.34 -33.02 -2.41
CA GLY A 220 8.10 -33.52 -1.26
C GLY A 220 7.20 -34.04 -0.18
#